data_33e47d3b5bcae78cdb0df44ad38ec2b9
#
_entry.id   33e47d3b5bcae78cdb0df44ad38ec2b9
#
_cell.length_a   1.000
_cell.length_b   1.000
_cell.length_c   1.000
_cell.angle_alpha   90.00
_cell.angle_beta   90.00
_cell.angle_gamma   90.00
#
_symmetry.space_group_name_H-M   'P 1'
#
loop_
_entity.id
_entity.type
_entity.pdbx_description
1 polymer ?
#
loop_
_entity_poly.entity_id
_entity_poly.type
_entity_poly.pdbx_seq_one_letter_code
_entity_poly.pdbx_strand_id
1 'polypeptide(L)'
;MKLTLPKYQLYISILLLLLLSNGMRAQQERFRFAQLTDIHFTPGNPNPTEDLLRSVAQINATDSIDFVLVTGDLTDNGDRLCMERVKSCLDLLKVPYYIVMGNHETKWSESGCTAFSDIYGGEHFEFMHKGILFLGFNSGPLMRMAYGHVVPQDIRWMTDEMKKAGKDTPVILITHYPMMEGDVDNWYDVTDAVRPYNVRLFIGGHYHRNRLLSYDGIPGILMRSNLRDADGKPGYGIYEVGPDSIRVYTQRIGEPKQQWAALSLTHQYYDHQGKAEKYPDYSINQTYPQVKAAWTVQTGVGIYCSPATDGKRVFVADDLGQLTAYSLKKGKRLWSFSAQKRIVGTPGVANGIVVFGSADKHIYGVNAENGQLLWTLEASAPVL
;
A
#
# COMPACT_ATOMS: atom_id res chain seq x y z
N MET A 1 -9.01 63.64 -23.54
CA MET A 1 -8.02 62.98 -24.41
C MET A 1 -8.02 61.49 -24.08
N LYS A 2 -8.70 60.62 -24.86
CA LYS A 2 -8.74 59.18 -24.67
C LYS A 2 -7.55 58.58 -25.38
N LEU A 3 -6.59 58.05 -24.62
CA LEU A 3 -5.48 57.24 -25.14
C LEU A 3 -6.00 55.90 -25.60
N THR A 4 -6.16 55.68 -26.88
CA THR A 4 -6.39 54.36 -27.48
C THR A 4 -5.01 53.76 -27.79
N LEU A 5 -4.64 52.75 -27.00
CA LEU A 5 -3.48 51.91 -27.32
C LEU A 5 -3.72 51.16 -28.65
N PRO A 6 -2.74 51.13 -29.55
CA PRO A 6 -2.90 50.44 -30.84
C PRO A 6 -3.08 48.93 -30.61
N LYS A 7 -4.07 48.33 -31.31
CA LYS A 7 -4.45 46.93 -31.21
C LYS A 7 -3.30 45.92 -31.29
N TYR A 8 -2.22 46.28 -32.01
CA TYR A 8 -1.01 45.45 -32.14
C TYR A 8 -0.20 45.30 -30.84
N GLN A 9 -0.18 46.31 -29.96
CA GLN A 9 0.50 46.19 -28.67
C GLN A 9 -0.25 45.21 -27.71
N LEU A 10 -1.56 45.14 -27.81
CA LEU A 10 -2.36 44.20 -27.05
C LEU A 10 -2.09 42.77 -27.49
N TYR A 11 -1.98 42.51 -28.80
CA TYR A 11 -1.67 41.16 -29.33
C TYR A 11 -0.25 40.73 -28.99
N ILE A 12 0.73 41.62 -29.01
CA ILE A 12 2.11 41.31 -28.62
C ILE A 12 2.18 41.01 -27.11
N SER A 13 1.45 41.75 -26.28
CA SER A 13 1.41 41.53 -24.84
C SER A 13 0.72 40.19 -24.50
N ILE A 14 -0.36 39.81 -25.20
CA ILE A 14 -1.03 38.51 -25.03
C ILE A 14 -0.13 37.38 -25.55
N LEU A 15 0.58 37.55 -26.65
CA LEU A 15 1.51 36.55 -27.18
C LEU A 15 2.73 36.36 -26.26
N LEU A 16 3.27 37.44 -25.65
CA LEU A 16 4.31 37.37 -24.64
C LEU A 16 3.84 36.72 -23.35
N LEU A 17 2.60 36.97 -22.90
CA LEU A 17 1.98 36.29 -21.75
C LEU A 17 1.77 34.83 -22.04
N LEU A 18 1.34 34.44 -23.24
CA LEU A 18 1.20 33.05 -23.66
C LEU A 18 2.55 32.35 -23.82
N LEU A 19 3.60 33.03 -24.26
CA LEU A 19 4.96 32.50 -24.33
C LEU A 19 5.58 32.35 -22.93
N LEU A 20 5.28 33.26 -22.00
CA LEU A 20 5.72 33.17 -20.61
C LEU A 20 4.94 32.08 -19.84
N SER A 21 3.68 31.80 -20.18
CA SER A 21 2.89 30.74 -19.57
C SER A 21 3.29 29.35 -20.05
N ASN A 22 3.90 29.19 -21.21
CA ASN A 22 4.41 27.93 -21.73
C ASN A 22 5.87 27.61 -21.31
N GLY A 23 6.54 28.50 -20.58
CA GLY A 23 7.96 28.36 -20.24
C GLY A 23 8.28 28.06 -18.79
N MET A 24 7.32 28.08 -17.89
CA MET A 24 7.54 27.73 -16.48
C MET A 24 6.91 26.37 -16.13
N ARG A 25 7.37 25.27 -16.74
CA ARG A 25 7.44 24.03 -16.00
C ARG A 25 8.43 24.29 -14.87
N ALA A 26 7.94 24.39 -13.65
CA ALA A 26 8.82 24.44 -12.48
C ALA A 26 9.82 23.30 -12.63
N GLN A 27 11.09 23.63 -12.83
CA GLN A 27 12.14 22.62 -12.96
C GLN A 27 12.10 21.83 -11.66
N GLN A 28 11.85 20.54 -11.74
CA GLN A 28 11.80 19.68 -10.56
C GLN A 28 13.11 19.80 -9.79
N GLU A 29 13.01 20.16 -8.52
CA GLU A 29 14.17 20.31 -7.67
C GLU A 29 14.83 18.95 -7.42
N ARG A 30 16.16 18.96 -7.32
CA ARG A 30 16.91 17.75 -6.96
C ARG A 30 16.73 17.42 -5.49
N PHE A 31 16.63 16.14 -5.18
CA PHE A 31 16.58 15.65 -3.81
C PHE A 31 17.09 14.21 -3.70
N ARG A 32 17.26 13.76 -2.48
CA ARG A 32 17.68 12.40 -2.17
C ARG A 32 16.78 11.81 -1.09
N PHE A 33 16.55 10.51 -1.19
CA PHE A 33 15.96 9.75 -0.09
C PHE A 33 16.64 8.40 0.04
N ALA A 34 16.52 7.80 1.23
CA ALA A 34 16.99 6.45 1.47
C ALA A 34 15.82 5.46 1.52
N GLN A 35 16.10 4.19 1.25
CA GLN A 35 15.15 3.08 1.40
C GLN A 35 15.75 2.02 2.30
N LEU A 36 15.02 1.68 3.37
CA LEU A 36 15.23 0.52 4.23
C LEU A 36 14.13 -0.50 3.94
N THR A 37 14.44 -1.78 3.94
CA THR A 37 13.47 -2.86 3.69
C THR A 37 13.96 -4.17 4.27
N ASP A 38 13.03 -5.09 4.53
CA ASP A 38 13.36 -6.47 4.94
C ASP A 38 14.33 -6.47 6.14
N ILE A 39 13.91 -5.83 7.24
CA ILE A 39 14.70 -5.59 8.46
C ILE A 39 14.73 -6.85 9.33
N HIS A 40 13.61 -7.60 9.42
CA HIS A 40 13.47 -8.90 10.04
C HIS A 40 13.94 -8.97 11.50
N PHE A 41 13.43 -8.09 12.35
CA PHE A 41 13.66 -8.22 13.79
C PHE A 41 13.05 -9.52 14.32
N THR A 42 13.86 -10.28 15.09
CA THR A 42 13.46 -11.53 15.71
C THR A 42 13.84 -11.52 17.18
N PRO A 43 12.99 -11.99 18.08
CA PRO A 43 13.32 -12.14 19.50
C PRO A 43 14.58 -13.00 19.68
N GLY A 44 15.53 -12.49 20.47
CA GLY A 44 16.77 -13.20 20.77
C GLY A 44 17.89 -13.10 19.72
N ASN A 45 17.64 -12.50 18.56
CA ASN A 45 18.67 -12.21 17.55
C ASN A 45 19.02 -10.72 17.56
N PRO A 46 20.23 -10.31 18.01
CA PRO A 46 20.61 -8.89 18.03
C PRO A 46 21.01 -8.34 16.66
N ASN A 47 21.36 -9.19 15.70
CA ASN A 47 21.96 -8.79 14.42
C ASN A 47 21.09 -7.80 13.62
N PRO A 48 19.78 -8.03 13.41
CA PRO A 48 18.96 -7.06 12.68
C PRO A 48 18.87 -5.69 13.37
N THR A 49 18.87 -5.66 14.71
CA THR A 49 18.89 -4.42 15.49
C THR A 49 20.19 -3.65 15.25
N GLU A 50 21.34 -4.32 15.33
CA GLU A 50 22.66 -3.71 15.06
C GLU A 50 22.74 -3.21 13.61
N ASP A 51 22.23 -3.98 12.64
CA ASP A 51 22.24 -3.63 11.24
C ASP A 51 21.43 -2.39 10.96
N LEU A 52 20.22 -2.29 11.52
CA LEU A 52 19.37 -1.12 11.40
C LEU A 52 20.02 0.12 12.06
N LEU A 53 20.56 -0.02 13.26
CA LEU A 53 21.23 1.09 13.95
C LEU A 53 22.44 1.62 13.17
N ARG A 54 23.25 0.74 12.57
CA ARG A 54 24.37 1.13 11.70
C ARG A 54 23.89 1.87 10.45
N SER A 55 22.80 1.40 9.86
CA SER A 55 22.20 2.04 8.69
C SER A 55 21.62 3.41 9.04
N VAL A 56 20.89 3.53 10.14
CA VAL A 56 20.37 4.82 10.67
C VAL A 56 21.51 5.80 10.96
N ALA A 57 22.59 5.34 11.60
CA ALA A 57 23.74 6.18 11.89
C ALA A 57 24.41 6.72 10.61
N GLN A 58 24.56 5.87 9.59
CA GLN A 58 25.14 6.29 8.32
C GLN A 58 24.20 7.19 7.50
N ILE A 59 22.90 6.93 7.51
CA ILE A 59 21.89 7.83 6.90
C ILE A 59 21.98 9.22 7.54
N ASN A 60 22.02 9.28 8.87
CA ASN A 60 22.14 10.52 9.63
C ASN A 60 23.46 11.30 9.40
N ALA A 61 24.50 10.60 8.96
CA ALA A 61 25.79 11.17 8.61
C ALA A 61 25.92 11.49 7.10
N THR A 62 24.92 11.11 6.29
CA THR A 62 24.90 11.36 4.86
C THR A 62 24.20 12.69 4.58
N ASP A 63 24.89 13.64 3.96
CA ASP A 63 24.32 14.92 3.63
C ASP A 63 23.17 14.82 2.63
N SER A 64 22.18 15.68 2.80
CA SER A 64 21.09 15.90 1.84
C SER A 64 20.18 14.69 1.61
N ILE A 65 19.96 13.84 2.61
CA ILE A 65 18.84 12.90 2.63
C ILE A 65 17.62 13.65 3.16
N ASP A 66 16.56 13.75 2.37
CA ASP A 66 15.36 14.51 2.72
C ASP A 66 14.39 13.68 3.58
N PHE A 67 14.30 12.36 3.31
CA PHE A 67 13.45 11.41 4.06
C PHE A 67 13.90 9.96 3.84
N VAL A 68 13.28 9.04 4.57
CA VAL A 68 13.52 7.59 4.44
C VAL A 68 12.19 6.89 4.12
N LEU A 69 12.21 5.97 3.14
CA LEU A 69 11.13 5.01 2.91
C LEU A 69 11.48 3.69 3.59
N VAL A 70 10.51 3.10 4.30
CA VAL A 70 10.65 1.78 4.91
C VAL A 70 9.60 0.87 4.28
N THR A 71 10.08 -0.08 3.46
CA THR A 71 9.20 -0.83 2.57
C THR A 71 8.89 -2.24 3.06
N GLY A 72 8.60 -2.38 4.36
CA GLY A 72 8.02 -3.59 4.96
C GLY A 72 9.03 -4.63 5.41
N ASP A 73 8.50 -5.75 5.92
CA ASP A 73 9.19 -6.86 6.57
C ASP A 73 10.11 -6.38 7.69
N LEU A 74 9.48 -5.70 8.66
CA LEU A 74 10.14 -5.12 9.82
C LEU A 74 10.58 -6.19 10.81
N THR A 75 9.79 -7.26 10.90
CA THR A 75 9.91 -8.36 11.85
C THR A 75 9.72 -9.70 11.15
N ASP A 76 10.13 -10.80 11.75
CA ASP A 76 9.91 -12.12 11.18
C ASP A 76 8.46 -12.64 11.33
N ASN A 77 7.72 -12.16 12.33
CA ASN A 77 6.40 -12.73 12.67
C ASN A 77 5.32 -11.68 12.98
N GLY A 78 5.51 -10.42 12.62
CA GLY A 78 4.54 -9.36 12.96
C GLY A 78 4.40 -9.13 14.45
N ASP A 79 5.43 -9.43 15.25
CA ASP A 79 5.45 -9.32 16.70
C ASP A 79 5.45 -7.85 17.13
N ARG A 80 4.51 -7.48 18.03
CA ARG A 80 4.35 -6.10 18.50
C ARG A 80 5.62 -5.55 19.12
N LEU A 81 6.28 -6.32 20.01
CA LEU A 81 7.48 -5.84 20.70
C LEU A 81 8.65 -5.62 19.75
N CYS A 82 8.78 -6.48 18.74
CA CYS A 82 9.79 -6.30 17.69
C CYS A 82 9.47 -5.07 16.83
N MET A 83 8.21 -4.82 16.45
CA MET A 83 7.82 -3.60 15.74
C MET A 83 8.08 -2.33 16.55
N GLU A 84 7.80 -2.33 17.86
CA GLU A 84 8.10 -1.22 18.76
C GLU A 84 9.62 -0.96 18.87
N ARG A 85 10.44 -2.00 18.85
CA ARG A 85 11.91 -1.88 18.80
C ARG A 85 12.38 -1.31 17.46
N VAL A 86 11.84 -1.80 16.33
CA VAL A 86 12.13 -1.20 15.02
C VAL A 86 11.79 0.28 15.02
N LYS A 87 10.60 0.64 15.53
CA LYS A 87 10.21 2.05 15.65
C LYS A 87 11.21 2.85 16.49
N SER A 88 11.65 2.32 17.64
CA SER A 88 12.63 2.99 18.49
C SER A 88 13.96 3.24 17.78
N CYS A 89 14.39 2.34 16.89
CA CYS A 89 15.58 2.53 16.07
C CYS A 89 15.35 3.56 14.96
N LEU A 90 14.19 3.52 14.28
CA LEU A 90 13.83 4.47 13.21
C LEU A 90 13.63 5.89 13.76
N ASP A 91 13.12 6.05 14.97
CA ASP A 91 12.94 7.34 15.63
C ASP A 91 14.28 8.06 15.92
N LEU A 92 15.42 7.39 15.77
CA LEU A 92 16.76 8.01 15.81
C LEU A 92 17.15 8.69 14.48
N LEU A 93 16.37 8.53 13.40
CA LEU A 93 16.57 9.26 12.16
C LEU A 93 16.38 10.76 12.38
N LYS A 94 17.25 11.57 11.78
CA LYS A 94 17.16 13.04 11.82
C LYS A 94 16.21 13.63 10.77
N VAL A 95 15.73 12.77 9.87
CA VAL A 95 14.78 13.12 8.80
C VAL A 95 13.51 12.29 8.96
N PRO A 96 12.36 12.73 8.43
CA PRO A 96 11.14 11.94 8.52
C PRO A 96 11.29 10.58 7.80
N TYR A 97 10.56 9.58 8.27
CA TYR A 97 10.42 8.31 7.57
C TYR A 97 8.95 7.98 7.32
N TYR A 98 8.71 7.26 6.24
CA TYR A 98 7.40 6.79 5.80
C TYR A 98 7.47 5.28 5.62
N ILE A 99 6.46 4.56 6.11
CA ILE A 99 6.56 3.12 6.29
C ILE A 99 5.31 2.40 5.81
N VAL A 100 5.49 1.25 5.15
CA VAL A 100 4.42 0.31 4.80
C VAL A 100 4.68 -1.04 5.44
N MET A 101 3.64 -1.86 5.56
CA MET A 101 3.75 -3.25 6.00
C MET A 101 4.36 -4.13 4.92
N GLY A 102 5.09 -5.18 5.35
CA GLY A 102 5.41 -6.33 4.53
C GLY A 102 4.50 -7.53 4.82
N ASN A 103 4.78 -8.65 4.18
CA ASN A 103 4.02 -9.87 4.41
C ASN A 103 4.25 -10.46 5.80
N HIS A 104 5.38 -10.19 6.42
CA HIS A 104 5.65 -10.66 7.77
C HIS A 104 4.78 -9.93 8.81
N GLU A 105 4.44 -8.67 8.62
CA GLU A 105 3.52 -7.92 9.48
C GLU A 105 2.06 -8.31 9.24
N THR A 106 1.71 -8.79 8.05
CA THR A 106 0.32 -9.11 7.69
C THR A 106 0.01 -10.59 7.85
N LYS A 107 0.81 -11.47 7.26
CA LYS A 107 0.57 -12.91 7.17
C LYS A 107 0.64 -13.62 8.53
N TRP A 108 1.58 -13.22 9.38
CA TRP A 108 1.89 -13.88 10.64
C TRP A 108 1.41 -13.10 11.87
N SER A 109 0.80 -11.94 11.67
CA SER A 109 0.39 -11.05 12.75
C SER A 109 -0.64 -11.68 13.69
N GLU A 110 -0.29 -11.82 14.96
CA GLU A 110 -1.21 -12.24 16.02
C GLU A 110 -2.30 -11.20 16.31
N SER A 111 -2.09 -9.97 15.87
CA SER A 111 -3.03 -8.85 16.07
C SER A 111 -4.02 -8.67 14.92
N GLY A 112 -4.02 -9.54 13.89
CA GLY A 112 -4.79 -9.31 12.67
C GLY A 112 -4.38 -8.01 11.97
N CYS A 113 -3.09 -7.72 11.92
CA CYS A 113 -2.45 -6.52 11.35
C CYS A 113 -2.70 -5.21 12.13
N THR A 114 -3.47 -5.22 13.21
CA THR A 114 -3.82 -3.97 13.93
C THR A 114 -2.65 -3.38 14.72
N ALA A 115 -1.67 -4.20 15.13
CA ALA A 115 -0.50 -3.72 15.87
C ALA A 115 0.33 -2.74 15.05
N PHE A 116 0.48 -2.95 13.74
CA PHE A 116 1.18 -2.03 12.86
C PHE A 116 0.52 -0.65 12.85
N SER A 117 -0.79 -0.60 12.60
CA SER A 117 -1.56 0.65 12.58
C SER A 117 -1.53 1.37 13.93
N ASP A 118 -1.60 0.63 15.04
CA ASP A 118 -1.50 1.19 16.39
C ASP A 118 -0.12 1.84 16.67
N ILE A 119 0.96 1.27 16.12
CA ILE A 119 2.35 1.71 16.36
C ILE A 119 2.76 2.84 15.40
N TYR A 120 2.39 2.73 14.12
CA TYR A 120 2.86 3.63 13.07
C TYR A 120 1.79 4.61 12.56
N GLY A 121 0.54 4.51 13.05
CA GLY A 121 -0.52 5.48 12.80
C GLY A 121 -1.43 5.19 11.60
N GLY A 122 -1.19 4.08 10.87
CA GLY A 122 -2.03 3.70 9.72
C GLY A 122 -1.38 2.66 8.83
N GLU A 123 -2.11 2.19 7.82
CA GLU A 123 -1.64 1.19 6.85
C GLU A 123 -1.18 1.83 5.53
N HIS A 124 -1.45 3.11 5.36
CA HIS A 124 -0.99 3.90 4.22
C HIS A 124 -0.43 5.24 4.65
N PHE A 125 0.31 5.85 3.73
CA PHE A 125 0.77 7.22 3.86
C PHE A 125 0.70 7.95 2.52
N GLU A 126 0.61 9.27 2.59
CA GLU A 126 0.70 10.17 1.46
C GLU A 126 1.51 11.41 1.82
N PHE A 127 2.32 11.86 0.90
CA PHE A 127 2.95 13.17 0.99
C PHE A 127 3.39 13.68 -0.37
N MET A 128 3.46 15.00 -0.48
CA MET A 128 4.02 15.66 -1.65
C MET A 128 5.45 16.12 -1.33
N HIS A 129 6.42 15.78 -2.19
CA HIS A 129 7.79 16.26 -2.05
C HIS A 129 8.32 16.76 -3.38
N LYS A 130 8.69 18.05 -3.42
CA LYS A 130 9.25 18.72 -4.62
C LYS A 130 8.49 18.38 -5.91
N GLY A 131 7.16 18.40 -5.85
CA GLY A 131 6.28 18.19 -6.99
C GLY A 131 6.02 16.74 -7.39
N ILE A 132 6.49 15.76 -6.61
CA ILE A 132 6.16 14.34 -6.76
C ILE A 132 5.25 13.91 -5.61
N LEU A 133 4.16 13.21 -5.94
CA LEU A 133 3.29 12.56 -4.98
C LEU A 133 3.83 11.18 -4.64
N PHE A 134 4.00 10.90 -3.35
CA PHE A 134 4.39 9.60 -2.81
C PHE A 134 3.19 8.98 -2.11
N LEU A 135 2.83 7.76 -2.51
CA LEU A 135 1.73 6.99 -1.91
C LEU A 135 2.24 5.62 -1.47
N GLY A 136 2.13 5.33 -0.19
CA GLY A 136 2.46 4.02 0.37
C GLY A 136 1.20 3.27 0.77
N PHE A 137 1.12 1.97 0.44
CA PHE A 137 -0.05 1.14 0.70
C PHE A 137 0.32 -0.30 1.02
N ASN A 138 -0.61 -1.00 1.66
CA ASN A 138 -0.45 -2.40 2.02
C ASN A 138 -0.68 -3.32 0.80
N SER A 139 0.24 -4.25 0.56
CA SER A 139 0.12 -5.29 -0.47
C SER A 139 0.31 -6.69 0.10
N GLY A 140 0.48 -6.80 1.40
CA GLY A 140 0.72 -8.08 2.06
C GLY A 140 -0.55 -8.94 2.16
N PRO A 141 -0.38 -10.29 2.20
CA PRO A 141 -1.50 -11.18 2.41
C PRO A 141 -2.02 -11.06 3.83
N LEU A 142 -3.33 -11.10 4.00
CA LEU A 142 -3.92 -11.18 5.32
C LEU A 142 -4.08 -12.67 5.72
N MET A 143 -3.90 -12.99 7.02
CA MET A 143 -4.25 -14.28 7.61
C MET A 143 -3.68 -15.52 6.92
N ARG A 144 -2.36 -15.55 6.66
CA ARG A 144 -1.65 -16.70 6.08
C ARG A 144 -2.05 -17.08 4.66
N MET A 145 -2.64 -16.16 3.92
CA MET A 145 -2.81 -16.32 2.47
C MET A 145 -1.45 -16.51 1.79
N ALA A 146 -1.43 -17.14 0.61
CA ALA A 146 -0.19 -17.39 -0.11
C ALA A 146 0.31 -16.12 -0.80
N TYR A 147 -0.56 -15.44 -1.53
CA TYR A 147 -0.25 -14.24 -2.32
C TYR A 147 -0.62 -12.97 -1.57
N GLY A 148 0.06 -11.88 -1.91
CA GLY A 148 -0.37 -10.54 -1.54
C GLY A 148 -1.72 -10.20 -2.17
N HIS A 149 -2.40 -9.23 -1.58
CA HIS A 149 -3.68 -8.72 -2.06
C HIS A 149 -3.82 -7.25 -1.71
N VAL A 150 -4.20 -6.43 -2.68
CA VAL A 150 -4.52 -5.02 -2.43
C VAL A 150 -6.02 -4.87 -2.35
N VAL A 151 -6.51 -4.51 -1.17
CA VAL A 151 -7.95 -4.42 -0.93
C VAL A 151 -8.61 -3.29 -1.74
N PRO A 152 -9.88 -3.44 -2.15
CA PRO A 152 -10.55 -2.46 -3.02
C PRO A 152 -10.57 -1.04 -2.45
N GLN A 153 -10.63 -0.88 -1.12
CA GLN A 153 -10.60 0.44 -0.48
C GLN A 153 -9.25 1.13 -0.65
N ASP A 154 -8.12 0.40 -0.66
CA ASP A 154 -6.79 0.96 -0.86
C ASP A 154 -6.59 1.38 -2.32
N ILE A 155 -7.08 0.60 -3.26
CA ILE A 155 -7.07 0.95 -4.69
C ILE A 155 -7.84 2.25 -4.91
N ARG A 156 -9.03 2.38 -4.30
CA ARG A 156 -9.81 3.63 -4.39
C ARG A 156 -9.09 4.80 -3.75
N TRP A 157 -8.57 4.61 -2.53
CA TRP A 157 -7.81 5.65 -1.84
C TRP A 157 -6.65 6.17 -2.71
N MET A 158 -5.81 5.29 -3.26
CA MET A 158 -4.72 5.68 -4.16
C MET A 158 -5.21 6.51 -5.36
N THR A 159 -6.27 6.04 -6.02
CA THR A 159 -6.82 6.74 -7.20
C THR A 159 -7.45 8.07 -6.84
N ASP A 160 -8.09 8.20 -5.68
CA ASP A 160 -8.65 9.46 -5.19
C ASP A 160 -7.54 10.46 -4.86
N GLU A 161 -6.42 10.04 -4.24
CA GLU A 161 -5.27 10.91 -3.97
C GLU A 161 -4.60 11.36 -5.28
N MET A 162 -4.39 10.47 -6.23
CA MET A 162 -3.86 10.83 -7.55
C MET A 162 -4.79 11.80 -8.30
N LYS A 163 -6.09 11.60 -8.20
CA LYS A 163 -7.10 12.49 -8.79
C LYS A 163 -7.08 13.89 -8.15
N LYS A 164 -6.95 13.98 -6.83
CA LYS A 164 -6.81 15.25 -6.10
C LYS A 164 -5.53 16.00 -6.49
N ALA A 165 -4.42 15.28 -6.63
CA ALA A 165 -3.15 15.87 -7.04
C ALA A 165 -3.14 16.33 -8.51
N GLY A 166 -4.01 15.78 -9.34
CA GLY A 166 -4.09 16.04 -10.77
C GLY A 166 -3.42 14.95 -11.61
N LYS A 167 -4.04 14.65 -12.75
CA LYS A 167 -3.68 13.52 -13.63
C LYS A 167 -2.18 13.52 -14.04
N ASP A 168 -1.61 14.69 -14.25
CA ASP A 168 -0.23 14.86 -14.76
C ASP A 168 0.82 14.97 -13.66
N THR A 169 0.41 15.01 -12.39
CA THR A 169 1.32 15.02 -11.25
C THR A 169 2.14 13.73 -11.22
N PRO A 170 3.49 13.82 -11.20
CA PRO A 170 4.31 12.62 -11.06
C PRO A 170 4.01 11.87 -9.77
N VAL A 171 3.87 10.55 -9.85
CA VAL A 171 3.56 9.70 -8.70
C VAL A 171 4.61 8.61 -8.56
N ILE A 172 5.06 8.38 -7.34
CA ILE A 172 5.84 7.20 -6.94
C ILE A 172 4.99 6.40 -5.95
N LEU A 173 4.79 5.12 -6.25
CA LEU A 173 4.01 4.20 -5.44
C LEU A 173 4.94 3.34 -4.60
N ILE A 174 4.61 3.16 -3.32
CA ILE A 174 5.44 2.43 -2.36
C ILE A 174 4.63 1.26 -1.82
N THR A 175 5.19 0.06 -1.94
CA THR A 175 4.59 -1.17 -1.47
C THR A 175 5.70 -2.13 -1.03
N HIS A 176 5.35 -3.29 -0.49
CA HIS A 176 6.35 -4.31 -0.17
C HIS A 176 6.50 -5.34 -1.30
N TYR A 177 5.38 -5.97 -1.68
CA TYR A 177 5.38 -6.98 -2.75
C TYR A 177 5.60 -6.39 -4.14
N PRO A 178 6.28 -7.11 -5.03
CA PRO A 178 6.25 -6.82 -6.47
C PRO A 178 4.80 -6.87 -6.99
N MET A 179 4.38 -5.86 -7.74
CA MET A 179 3.01 -5.76 -8.27
C MET A 179 2.86 -6.59 -9.55
N MET A 180 3.00 -7.91 -9.43
CA MET A 180 3.03 -8.83 -10.56
C MET A 180 2.44 -10.20 -10.23
N GLU A 181 2.19 -10.99 -11.28
CA GLU A 181 1.74 -12.37 -11.17
C GLU A 181 2.71 -13.21 -10.33
N GLY A 182 2.18 -14.06 -9.45
CA GLY A 182 2.94 -14.89 -8.53
C GLY A 182 3.24 -14.26 -7.18
N ASP A 183 3.11 -12.93 -7.06
CA ASP A 183 3.33 -12.19 -5.81
C ASP A 183 2.03 -11.58 -5.27
N VAL A 184 1.25 -10.88 -6.11
CA VAL A 184 -0.05 -10.28 -5.74
C VAL A 184 -1.14 -10.82 -6.64
N ASP A 185 -2.19 -11.37 -6.06
CA ASP A 185 -3.25 -12.07 -6.80
C ASP A 185 -4.10 -11.15 -7.68
N ASN A 186 -4.27 -9.90 -7.26
CA ASN A 186 -5.02 -8.87 -7.99
C ASN A 186 -4.13 -7.72 -8.49
N TRP A 187 -2.87 -8.00 -8.83
CA TRP A 187 -1.91 -7.01 -9.33
C TRP A 187 -2.46 -6.18 -10.50
N TYR A 188 -3.26 -6.80 -11.37
CA TYR A 188 -3.85 -6.17 -12.55
C TYR A 188 -4.90 -5.11 -12.17
N ASP A 189 -5.67 -5.30 -11.10
CA ASP A 189 -6.62 -4.29 -10.62
C ASP A 189 -5.88 -3.01 -10.20
N VAL A 190 -4.69 -3.16 -9.60
CA VAL A 190 -3.84 -2.04 -9.19
C VAL A 190 -3.23 -1.36 -10.40
N THR A 191 -2.58 -2.11 -11.29
CA THR A 191 -1.91 -1.52 -12.47
C THR A 191 -2.91 -0.83 -13.39
N ASP A 192 -4.10 -1.41 -13.58
CA ASP A 192 -5.17 -0.79 -14.37
C ASP A 192 -5.71 0.49 -13.75
N ALA A 193 -5.92 0.48 -12.43
CA ALA A 193 -6.44 1.65 -11.73
C ALA A 193 -5.49 2.84 -11.77
N VAL A 194 -4.18 2.59 -11.69
CA VAL A 194 -3.16 3.66 -11.65
C VAL A 194 -2.69 4.12 -13.03
N ARG A 195 -2.89 3.30 -14.07
CA ARG A 195 -2.45 3.56 -15.46
C ARG A 195 -2.90 4.89 -16.07
N PRO A 196 -4.11 5.43 -15.77
CA PRO A 196 -4.54 6.73 -16.27
C PRO A 196 -3.75 7.92 -15.71
N TYR A 197 -2.91 7.70 -14.70
CA TYR A 197 -2.16 8.73 -14.00
C TYR A 197 -0.68 8.69 -14.36
N ASN A 198 0.05 9.75 -14.01
CA ASN A 198 1.46 9.90 -14.31
C ASN A 198 2.35 9.14 -13.30
N VAL A 199 2.11 7.82 -13.14
CA VAL A 199 2.92 6.96 -12.27
C VAL A 199 4.29 6.75 -12.90
N ARG A 200 5.35 6.97 -12.11
CA ARG A 200 6.74 6.90 -12.56
C ARG A 200 7.41 5.60 -12.18
N LEU A 201 7.04 5.09 -11.00
CA LEU A 201 7.81 4.04 -10.37
C LEU A 201 7.01 3.40 -9.24
N PHE A 202 7.14 2.09 -9.10
CA PHE A 202 6.86 1.37 -7.87
C PHE A 202 8.17 1.07 -7.14
N ILE A 203 8.21 1.27 -5.82
CA ILE A 203 9.34 0.94 -4.95
C ILE A 203 8.89 -0.11 -3.94
N GLY A 204 9.65 -1.20 -3.82
CA GLY A 204 9.33 -2.31 -2.92
C GLY A 204 10.56 -3.04 -2.37
N GLY A 205 10.30 -4.15 -1.67
CA GLY A 205 11.29 -5.04 -1.07
C GLY A 205 11.07 -6.50 -1.43
N HIS A 206 10.89 -7.35 -0.42
CA HIS A 206 10.45 -8.75 -0.49
C HIS A 206 11.49 -9.76 -1.00
N TYR A 207 12.22 -9.47 -2.08
CA TYR A 207 13.15 -10.43 -2.65
C TYR A 207 14.58 -10.37 -2.07
N HIS A 208 14.84 -9.48 -1.10
CA HIS A 208 16.14 -9.27 -0.46
C HIS A 208 17.27 -8.95 -1.44
N ARG A 209 16.96 -8.49 -2.65
CA ARG A 209 17.95 -8.20 -3.69
C ARG A 209 17.47 -7.09 -4.62
N ASN A 210 18.43 -6.39 -5.18
CA ASN A 210 18.17 -5.36 -6.18
C ASN A 210 17.59 -5.99 -7.44
N ARG A 211 16.43 -5.46 -7.86
CA ARG A 211 15.81 -5.82 -9.15
C ARG A 211 15.14 -4.61 -9.80
N LEU A 212 15.29 -4.54 -11.10
CA LEU A 212 14.50 -3.66 -11.96
C LEU A 212 13.47 -4.54 -12.66
N LEU A 213 12.20 -4.22 -12.46
CA LEU A 213 11.05 -4.99 -12.94
C LEU A 213 10.14 -4.12 -13.79
N SER A 214 9.21 -4.76 -14.47
CA SER A 214 8.11 -4.10 -15.19
C SER A 214 6.79 -4.69 -14.70
N TYR A 215 5.94 -3.85 -14.15
CA TYR A 215 4.61 -4.21 -13.67
C TYR A 215 3.59 -3.80 -14.73
N ASP A 216 3.39 -4.68 -15.70
CA ASP A 216 2.57 -4.43 -16.89
C ASP A 216 2.92 -3.08 -17.57
N GLY A 217 4.21 -2.88 -17.81
CA GLY A 217 4.79 -1.69 -18.42
C GLY A 217 5.30 -0.63 -17.43
N ILE A 218 4.74 -0.55 -16.23
CA ILE A 218 5.15 0.44 -15.23
C ILE A 218 6.46 -0.02 -14.54
N PRO A 219 7.51 0.80 -14.47
CA PRO A 219 8.76 0.42 -13.84
C PRO A 219 8.58 0.09 -12.35
N GLY A 220 9.28 -0.97 -11.89
CA GLY A 220 9.35 -1.36 -10.48
C GLY A 220 10.79 -1.56 -10.03
N ILE A 221 11.09 -1.11 -8.82
CA ILE A 221 12.38 -1.31 -8.16
C ILE A 221 12.15 -2.09 -6.87
N LEU A 222 12.88 -3.19 -6.73
CA LEU A 222 13.06 -3.87 -5.45
C LEU A 222 14.48 -3.61 -4.95
N MET A 223 14.59 -3.36 -3.65
CA MET A 223 15.86 -3.12 -2.99
C MET A 223 16.30 -4.36 -2.21
N ARG A 224 17.61 -4.49 -2.05
CA ARG A 224 18.18 -5.48 -1.14
C ARG A 224 17.69 -5.27 0.29
N SER A 225 17.64 -6.37 1.07
CA SER A 225 17.40 -6.34 2.51
C SER A 225 18.41 -5.45 3.26
N ASN A 226 17.97 -4.88 4.38
CA ASN A 226 18.87 -4.16 5.30
C ASN A 226 19.84 -5.09 6.04
N LEU A 227 19.56 -6.38 6.10
CA LEU A 227 20.38 -7.37 6.80
C LEU A 227 21.80 -7.42 6.27
N ARG A 228 22.74 -7.79 7.17
CA ARG A 228 24.14 -8.00 6.83
C ARG A 228 24.34 -9.15 5.86
N ASP A 229 25.24 -8.96 4.90
CA ASP A 229 25.75 -10.04 4.06
C ASP A 229 26.74 -10.94 4.84
N ALA A 230 27.28 -11.96 4.19
CA ALA A 230 28.25 -12.88 4.78
C ALA A 230 29.52 -12.20 5.34
N ASP A 231 29.84 -10.99 4.87
CA ASP A 231 30.97 -10.17 5.37
C ASP A 231 30.58 -9.26 6.55
N GLY A 232 29.37 -9.41 7.09
CA GLY A 232 28.87 -8.69 8.25
C GLY A 232 28.47 -7.24 7.98
N LYS A 233 28.29 -6.83 6.71
CA LYS A 233 27.92 -5.47 6.36
C LYS A 233 26.46 -5.36 5.92
N PRO A 234 25.62 -4.64 6.66
CA PRO A 234 24.27 -4.29 6.20
C PRO A 234 24.33 -3.24 5.10
N GLY A 235 23.16 -3.00 4.48
CA GLY A 235 23.07 -1.97 3.45
C GLY A 235 21.65 -1.52 3.20
N TYR A 236 21.52 -0.46 2.41
CA TYR A 236 20.22 0.17 2.09
C TYR A 236 20.29 0.84 0.71
N GLY A 237 19.15 1.30 0.24
CA GLY A 237 19.03 2.06 -1.01
C GLY A 237 19.23 3.55 -0.83
N ILE A 238 19.86 4.21 -1.80
CA ILE A 238 19.84 5.67 -1.96
C ILE A 238 19.30 6.00 -3.34
N TYR A 239 18.38 6.95 -3.38
CA TYR A 239 17.75 7.45 -4.59
C TYR A 239 18.13 8.92 -4.77
N GLU A 240 18.70 9.25 -5.93
CA GLU A 240 18.98 10.62 -6.34
C GLU A 240 18.00 11.02 -7.42
N VAL A 241 17.07 11.88 -7.07
CA VAL A 241 16.02 12.38 -7.97
C VAL A 241 16.50 13.68 -8.59
N GLY A 242 16.56 13.70 -9.92
CA GLY A 242 16.83 14.88 -10.73
C GLY A 242 15.59 15.36 -11.47
N PRO A 243 15.72 16.37 -12.33
CA PRO A 243 14.59 16.88 -13.11
C PRO A 243 13.93 15.85 -14.02
N ASP A 244 14.74 14.97 -14.64
CA ASP A 244 14.29 14.07 -15.69
C ASP A 244 14.63 12.60 -15.40
N SER A 245 15.29 12.31 -14.28
CA SER A 245 15.78 10.97 -13.98
C SER A 245 15.90 10.69 -12.50
N ILE A 246 15.80 9.43 -12.15
CA ILE A 246 16.12 8.89 -10.83
C ILE A 246 17.27 7.91 -10.97
N ARG A 247 18.32 8.07 -10.15
CA ARG A 247 19.44 7.14 -10.04
C ARG A 247 19.32 6.40 -8.73
N VAL A 248 19.57 5.10 -8.79
CA VAL A 248 19.41 4.20 -7.66
C VAL A 248 20.74 3.55 -7.31
N TYR A 249 21.08 3.64 -6.03
CA TYR A 249 22.35 3.15 -5.51
C TYR A 249 22.10 2.16 -4.38
N THR A 250 22.97 1.20 -4.25
CA THR A 250 23.17 0.44 -3.02
C THR A 250 24.25 1.11 -2.19
N GLN A 251 23.96 1.36 -0.93
CA GLN A 251 24.90 1.83 0.08
C GLN A 251 25.14 0.71 1.08
N ARG A 252 26.33 0.12 1.08
CA ARG A 252 26.77 -0.79 2.15
C ARG A 252 27.52 -0.01 3.22
N ILE A 253 27.43 -0.45 4.47
CA ILE A 253 28.04 0.26 5.60
C ILE A 253 29.57 0.27 5.45
N GLY A 254 30.13 1.49 5.48
CA GLY A 254 31.59 1.72 5.35
C GLY A 254 32.13 1.58 3.92
N GLU A 255 31.28 1.49 2.90
CA GLU A 255 31.67 1.43 1.50
C GLU A 255 31.12 2.61 0.69
N PRO A 256 31.75 2.97 -0.44
CA PRO A 256 31.15 3.91 -1.39
C PRO A 256 29.84 3.36 -1.96
N LYS A 257 28.86 4.25 -2.15
CA LYS A 257 27.60 3.85 -2.80
C LYS A 257 27.85 3.40 -4.24
N GLN A 258 27.13 2.39 -4.69
CA GLN A 258 27.24 1.80 -6.02
C GLN A 258 25.95 1.99 -6.80
N GLN A 259 26.01 2.70 -7.93
CA GLN A 259 24.86 2.83 -8.81
C GLN A 259 24.57 1.50 -9.52
N TRP A 260 23.29 1.08 -9.50
CA TRP A 260 22.90 -0.13 -10.18
C TRP A 260 21.67 0.04 -11.10
N ALA A 261 20.92 1.14 -10.95
CA ALA A 261 19.81 1.48 -11.84
C ALA A 261 19.75 2.99 -12.11
N ALA A 262 19.12 3.33 -13.23
CA ALA A 262 18.71 4.69 -13.56
C ALA A 262 17.45 4.59 -14.40
N LEU A 263 16.47 5.48 -14.12
CA LEU A 263 15.17 5.52 -14.78
C LEU A 263 14.85 6.96 -15.20
N SER A 264 14.13 7.09 -16.30
CA SER A 264 13.57 8.38 -16.70
C SER A 264 12.39 8.75 -15.81
N LEU A 265 12.30 10.02 -15.44
CA LEU A 265 11.14 10.63 -14.79
C LEU A 265 10.34 11.54 -15.76
N THR A 266 10.64 11.51 -17.05
CA THR A 266 9.84 12.24 -18.04
C THR A 266 8.41 11.72 -18.06
N HIS A 267 7.47 12.60 -18.30
CA HIS A 267 6.04 12.26 -18.33
C HIS A 267 5.77 11.11 -19.30
N GLN A 268 5.13 10.05 -18.80
CA GLN A 268 4.83 8.87 -19.58
C GLN A 268 3.56 8.20 -19.05
N TYR A 269 2.71 7.76 -19.97
CA TYR A 269 1.65 6.79 -19.71
C TYR A 269 2.07 5.45 -20.29
N TYR A 270 1.69 4.38 -19.61
CA TYR A 270 2.09 3.03 -19.99
C TYR A 270 0.91 2.29 -20.63
N ASP A 271 1.14 1.73 -21.79
CA ASP A 271 0.20 0.79 -22.40
C ASP A 271 0.27 -0.57 -21.69
N HIS A 272 -0.81 -1.32 -21.77
CA HIS A 272 -0.80 -2.71 -21.35
C HIS A 272 0.26 -3.48 -22.13
N GLN A 273 1.14 -4.15 -21.43
CA GLN A 273 2.00 -5.19 -22.00
C GLN A 273 1.32 -6.55 -21.87
N GLY A 274 0.26 -6.57 -21.06
CA GLY A 274 -0.52 -7.74 -20.74
C GLY A 274 -1.26 -8.28 -21.94
N LYS A 275 -1.23 -9.57 -22.03
CA LYS A 275 -2.13 -10.34 -22.84
C LYS A 275 -3.27 -10.81 -21.97
N ALA A 276 -4.40 -11.18 -22.60
CA ALA A 276 -5.57 -11.66 -21.87
C ALA A 276 -5.28 -12.82 -20.90
N GLU A 277 -4.27 -13.61 -21.20
CA GLU A 277 -3.83 -14.73 -20.35
C GLU A 277 -3.24 -14.32 -18.99
N LYS A 278 -2.92 -13.05 -18.77
CA LYS A 278 -2.45 -12.55 -17.46
C LYS A 278 -3.57 -12.30 -16.45
N TYR A 279 -4.80 -12.23 -16.91
CA TYR A 279 -5.97 -12.06 -16.05
C TYR A 279 -6.54 -13.41 -15.66
N PRO A 280 -7.25 -13.50 -14.51
CA PRO A 280 -7.89 -14.74 -14.12
C PRO A 280 -8.80 -15.29 -15.21
N ASP A 281 -8.66 -16.56 -15.53
CA ASP A 281 -9.51 -17.25 -16.51
C ASP A 281 -10.81 -17.72 -15.83
N TYR A 282 -11.90 -17.05 -16.13
CA TYR A 282 -13.24 -17.43 -15.67
C TYR A 282 -14.02 -18.27 -16.70
N SER A 283 -13.36 -18.86 -17.71
CA SER A 283 -14.00 -19.65 -18.76
C SER A 283 -14.75 -20.87 -18.21
N ILE A 284 -14.39 -21.35 -17.03
CA ILE A 284 -15.13 -22.40 -16.31
C ILE A 284 -16.60 -22.06 -16.10
N ASN A 285 -16.95 -20.78 -16.01
CA ASN A 285 -18.35 -20.34 -15.90
C ASN A 285 -19.17 -20.70 -17.15
N GLN A 286 -18.53 -20.91 -18.29
CA GLN A 286 -19.19 -21.33 -19.52
C GLN A 286 -19.59 -22.82 -19.50
N THR A 287 -18.93 -23.62 -18.64
CA THR A 287 -19.23 -25.05 -18.46
C THR A 287 -20.57 -25.27 -17.76
N TYR A 288 -21.01 -24.29 -17.00
CA TYR A 288 -22.25 -24.33 -16.22
C TYR A 288 -23.18 -23.16 -16.54
N PRO A 289 -23.66 -23.01 -17.77
CA PRO A 289 -24.42 -21.83 -18.25
C PRO A 289 -25.77 -21.66 -17.52
N GLN A 290 -26.26 -22.74 -16.86
CA GLN A 290 -27.48 -22.73 -16.06
C GLN A 290 -27.25 -22.06 -14.68
N VAL A 291 -26.01 -21.96 -14.22
CA VAL A 291 -25.68 -21.27 -12.94
C VAL A 291 -25.59 -19.77 -13.22
N LYS A 292 -26.53 -19.02 -12.71
CA LYS A 292 -26.59 -17.57 -12.88
C LYS A 292 -26.65 -16.89 -11.51
N ALA A 293 -25.97 -15.75 -11.39
CA ALA A 293 -26.09 -14.92 -10.20
C ALA A 293 -27.54 -14.46 -10.05
N ALA A 294 -28.16 -14.73 -8.91
CA ALA A 294 -29.49 -14.22 -8.59
C ALA A 294 -29.44 -12.72 -8.30
N TRP A 295 -28.34 -12.25 -7.73
CA TRP A 295 -28.02 -10.86 -7.47
C TRP A 295 -26.51 -10.72 -7.17
N THR A 296 -26.00 -9.51 -7.29
CA THR A 296 -24.63 -9.15 -6.96
C THR A 296 -24.64 -7.85 -6.18
N VAL A 297 -23.79 -7.74 -5.15
CA VAL A 297 -23.56 -6.51 -4.40
C VAL A 297 -22.07 -6.19 -4.43
N GLN A 298 -21.74 -4.99 -4.89
CA GLN A 298 -20.38 -4.46 -4.82
C GLN A 298 -20.21 -3.73 -3.49
N THR A 299 -19.45 -4.30 -2.55
CA THR A 299 -19.20 -3.69 -1.24
C THR A 299 -18.11 -2.63 -1.33
N GLY A 300 -17.16 -2.83 -2.23
CA GLY A 300 -15.98 -2.00 -2.39
C GLY A 300 -15.01 -2.07 -1.21
N VAL A 301 -15.12 -3.07 -0.35
CA VAL A 301 -14.28 -3.32 0.82
C VAL A 301 -13.79 -4.77 0.78
N GLY A 302 -12.61 -5.05 1.29
CA GLY A 302 -12.07 -6.41 1.41
C GLY A 302 -12.96 -7.30 2.26
N ILE A 303 -13.25 -8.51 1.78
CA ILE A 303 -14.03 -9.54 2.49
C ILE A 303 -13.15 -10.77 2.60
N TYR A 304 -12.78 -11.15 3.81
CA TYR A 304 -11.92 -12.31 4.09
C TYR A 304 -12.67 -13.50 4.68
N CYS A 305 -13.88 -13.27 5.17
CA CYS A 305 -14.71 -14.32 5.77
C CYS A 305 -15.67 -14.96 4.76
N SER A 306 -16.11 -16.17 5.04
CA SER A 306 -17.24 -16.76 4.33
C SER A 306 -18.56 -16.13 4.79
N PRO A 307 -19.50 -15.89 3.88
CA PRO A 307 -20.85 -15.47 4.28
C PRO A 307 -21.57 -16.54 5.10
N ALA A 308 -22.34 -16.11 6.11
CA ALA A 308 -23.25 -16.99 6.85
C ALA A 308 -24.71 -16.75 6.42
N THR A 309 -25.59 -17.74 6.63
CA THR A 309 -27.00 -17.62 6.29
C THR A 309 -27.91 -18.32 7.29
N ASP A 310 -29.07 -17.73 7.56
CA ASP A 310 -30.16 -18.33 8.32
C ASP A 310 -31.31 -18.81 7.41
N GLY A 311 -31.08 -18.90 6.09
CA GLY A 311 -32.09 -19.27 5.09
C GLY A 311 -33.02 -18.13 4.64
N LYS A 312 -32.95 -16.96 5.25
CA LYS A 312 -33.70 -15.74 4.89
C LYS A 312 -32.77 -14.57 4.58
N ARG A 313 -31.63 -14.51 5.27
CA ARG A 313 -30.62 -13.43 5.20
C ARG A 313 -29.24 -14.04 4.95
N VAL A 314 -28.37 -13.22 4.36
CA VAL A 314 -26.95 -13.49 4.23
C VAL A 314 -26.20 -12.46 5.06
N PHE A 315 -25.30 -12.90 5.92
CA PHE A 315 -24.49 -12.06 6.78
C PHE A 315 -23.06 -12.06 6.26
N VAL A 316 -22.54 -10.88 5.97
CA VAL A 316 -21.21 -10.67 5.41
C VAL A 316 -20.46 -9.69 6.30
N ALA A 317 -19.28 -10.06 6.72
CA ALA A 317 -18.39 -9.18 7.47
C ALA A 317 -17.23 -8.71 6.59
N ASP A 318 -16.65 -7.56 6.92
CA ASP A 318 -15.63 -6.93 6.09
C ASP A 318 -14.41 -6.43 6.89
N ASP A 319 -13.40 -6.01 6.13
CA ASP A 319 -12.11 -5.55 6.62
C ASP A 319 -12.18 -4.21 7.38
N LEU A 320 -13.26 -3.46 7.24
CA LEU A 320 -13.50 -2.22 8.00
C LEU A 320 -14.31 -2.45 9.29
N GLY A 321 -14.57 -3.72 9.66
CA GLY A 321 -15.25 -4.08 10.88
C GLY A 321 -16.78 -4.01 10.78
N GLN A 322 -17.33 -4.01 9.58
CA GLN A 322 -18.77 -3.97 9.40
C GLN A 322 -19.34 -5.37 9.15
N LEU A 323 -20.34 -5.76 9.92
CA LEU A 323 -21.21 -6.90 9.64
C LEU A 323 -22.49 -6.39 8.98
N THR A 324 -22.78 -6.84 7.76
CA THR A 324 -23.96 -6.43 7.00
C THR A 324 -24.85 -7.62 6.70
N ALA A 325 -26.17 -7.46 6.94
CA ALA A 325 -27.17 -8.42 6.55
C ALA A 325 -27.85 -8.01 5.23
N TYR A 326 -27.95 -8.96 4.31
CA TYR A 326 -28.64 -8.83 3.04
C TYR A 326 -29.83 -9.82 2.96
N SER A 327 -30.88 -9.45 2.27
CA SER A 327 -31.96 -10.38 1.93
C SER A 327 -31.46 -11.47 1.00
N LEU A 328 -31.61 -12.75 1.38
CA LEU A 328 -31.17 -13.89 0.55
C LEU A 328 -31.81 -13.87 -0.85
N LYS A 329 -33.06 -13.46 -0.96
CA LYS A 329 -33.80 -13.46 -2.24
C LYS A 329 -33.38 -12.35 -3.19
N LYS A 330 -33.00 -11.14 -2.70
CA LYS A 330 -32.88 -9.92 -3.49
C LYS A 330 -31.53 -9.21 -3.33
N GLY A 331 -30.64 -9.65 -2.45
CA GLY A 331 -29.40 -8.94 -2.11
C GLY A 331 -29.62 -7.52 -1.52
N LYS A 332 -30.86 -7.19 -1.12
CA LYS A 332 -31.15 -5.90 -0.51
C LYS A 332 -30.52 -5.83 0.88
N ARG A 333 -29.74 -4.79 1.17
CA ARG A 333 -29.22 -4.51 2.51
C ARG A 333 -30.38 -4.28 3.47
N LEU A 334 -30.35 -4.99 4.59
CA LEU A 334 -31.37 -4.92 5.64
C LEU A 334 -30.90 -4.06 6.81
N TRP A 335 -29.72 -4.35 7.32
CA TRP A 335 -29.08 -3.62 8.41
C TRP A 335 -27.56 -3.81 8.36
N SER A 336 -26.81 -3.05 9.15
CA SER A 336 -25.40 -3.29 9.46
C SER A 336 -25.10 -2.92 10.90
N PHE A 337 -24.07 -3.61 11.41
CA PHE A 337 -23.46 -3.40 12.72
C PHE A 337 -21.97 -3.10 12.51
N SER A 338 -21.39 -2.20 13.30
CA SER A 338 -19.97 -1.83 13.20
C SER A 338 -19.23 -2.23 14.49
N ALA A 339 -18.23 -3.10 14.37
CA ALA A 339 -17.19 -3.30 15.36
C ALA A 339 -16.12 -2.20 15.24
N GLN A 340 -15.18 -2.12 16.19
CA GLN A 340 -14.16 -1.07 16.19
C GLN A 340 -12.98 -1.36 15.26
N LYS A 341 -12.74 -2.64 14.93
CA LYS A 341 -11.67 -3.11 14.04
C LYS A 341 -12.19 -4.19 13.11
N ARG A 342 -11.38 -4.61 12.17
CA ARG A 342 -11.71 -5.59 11.12
C ARG A 342 -12.32 -6.87 11.65
N ILE A 343 -13.21 -7.47 10.85
CA ILE A 343 -13.81 -8.77 11.08
C ILE A 343 -13.35 -9.68 9.96
N VAL A 344 -12.49 -10.64 10.29
CA VAL A 344 -11.90 -11.56 9.30
C VAL A 344 -12.40 -13.00 9.49
N GLY A 345 -12.92 -13.31 10.67
CA GLY A 345 -13.56 -14.60 10.96
C GLY A 345 -14.97 -14.71 10.37
N THR A 346 -15.33 -15.94 9.99
CA THR A 346 -16.69 -16.22 9.48
C THR A 346 -17.73 -16.09 10.60
N PRO A 347 -18.78 -15.27 10.42
CA PRO A 347 -19.86 -15.20 11.41
C PRO A 347 -20.61 -16.53 11.55
N GLY A 348 -21.02 -16.87 12.77
CA GLY A 348 -21.95 -17.95 13.03
C GLY A 348 -23.38 -17.43 13.23
N VAL A 349 -24.40 -18.15 12.77
CA VAL A 349 -25.79 -17.78 13.01
C VAL A 349 -26.62 -18.97 13.51
N ALA A 350 -27.28 -18.79 14.65
CA ALA A 350 -28.20 -19.77 15.23
C ALA A 350 -29.22 -19.09 16.14
N ASN A 351 -30.42 -19.62 16.23
CA ASN A 351 -31.48 -19.18 17.16
C ASN A 351 -31.76 -17.66 17.12
N GLY A 352 -31.66 -17.07 15.92
CA GLY A 352 -31.92 -15.62 15.74
C GLY A 352 -30.78 -14.69 16.19
N ILE A 353 -29.61 -15.25 16.50
CA ILE A 353 -28.41 -14.50 16.91
C ILE A 353 -27.30 -14.74 15.90
N VAL A 354 -26.61 -13.68 15.49
CA VAL A 354 -25.35 -13.73 14.74
C VAL A 354 -24.20 -13.48 15.72
N VAL A 355 -23.24 -14.37 15.75
CA VAL A 355 -22.03 -14.28 16.60
C VAL A 355 -20.80 -14.13 15.71
N PHE A 356 -19.92 -13.21 16.03
CA PHE A 356 -18.66 -13.00 15.31
C PHE A 356 -17.59 -12.38 16.20
N GLY A 357 -16.34 -12.63 15.88
CA GLY A 357 -15.17 -12.02 16.50
C GLY A 357 -14.66 -10.82 15.71
N SER A 358 -13.94 -9.93 16.36
CA SER A 358 -13.25 -8.80 15.74
C SER A 358 -11.83 -8.65 16.28
N ALA A 359 -10.97 -8.03 15.48
CA ALA A 359 -9.61 -7.70 15.87
C ALA A 359 -9.55 -6.64 17.01
N ASP A 360 -10.67 -6.07 17.42
CA ASP A 360 -10.79 -5.21 18.61
C ASP A 360 -10.86 -5.97 19.94
N LYS A 361 -10.61 -7.28 19.90
CA LYS A 361 -10.64 -8.20 21.06
C LYS A 361 -12.04 -8.43 21.65
N HIS A 362 -13.10 -8.31 20.86
CA HIS A 362 -14.44 -8.61 21.28
C HIS A 362 -15.08 -9.69 20.43
N ILE A 363 -15.93 -10.47 21.08
CA ILE A 363 -16.91 -11.32 20.44
C ILE A 363 -18.27 -10.62 20.62
N TYR A 364 -19.00 -10.49 19.54
CA TYR A 364 -20.29 -9.81 19.49
C TYR A 364 -21.41 -10.80 19.21
N GLY A 365 -22.52 -10.68 19.94
CA GLY A 365 -23.78 -11.32 19.63
C GLY A 365 -24.82 -10.27 19.26
N VAL A 366 -25.30 -10.31 18.01
CA VAL A 366 -26.29 -9.36 17.51
C VAL A 366 -27.55 -10.07 17.05
N ASN A 367 -28.70 -9.40 17.17
CA ASN A 367 -29.98 -9.90 16.69
C ASN A 367 -29.95 -10.06 15.16
N ALA A 368 -30.22 -11.25 14.66
CA ALA A 368 -30.16 -11.58 13.24
C ALA A 368 -31.20 -10.80 12.40
N GLU A 369 -32.30 -10.34 13.00
CA GLU A 369 -33.39 -9.68 12.29
C GLU A 369 -33.09 -8.19 12.04
N ASN A 370 -32.52 -7.49 13.03
CA ASN A 370 -32.40 -6.04 13.02
C ASN A 370 -30.98 -5.52 13.31
N GLY A 371 -29.99 -6.38 13.61
CA GLY A 371 -28.61 -6.01 13.89
C GLY A 371 -28.39 -5.37 15.27
N GLN A 372 -29.40 -5.38 16.14
CA GLN A 372 -29.26 -4.82 17.49
C GLN A 372 -28.26 -5.65 18.30
N LEU A 373 -27.33 -4.99 18.99
CA LEU A 373 -26.40 -5.60 19.91
C LEU A 373 -27.15 -6.25 21.07
N LEU A 374 -26.90 -7.52 21.31
CA LEU A 374 -27.47 -8.28 22.44
C LEU A 374 -26.47 -8.40 23.57
N TRP A 375 -25.24 -8.70 23.25
CA TRP A 375 -24.15 -8.86 24.21
C TRP A 375 -22.77 -8.71 23.54
N THR A 376 -21.76 -8.45 24.34
CA THR A 376 -20.36 -8.52 24.00
C THR A 376 -19.59 -9.33 25.03
N LEU A 377 -18.51 -9.97 24.58
CA LEU A 377 -17.55 -10.66 25.44
C LEU A 377 -16.15 -10.16 25.06
N GLU A 378 -15.42 -9.67 26.05
CA GLU A 378 -14.02 -9.28 25.86
C GLU A 378 -13.11 -10.51 25.83
N ALA A 379 -12.18 -10.54 24.88
CA ALA A 379 -11.16 -11.57 24.73
C ALA A 379 -9.77 -11.00 25.08
N SER A 380 -8.86 -11.86 25.51
CA SER A 380 -7.47 -11.45 25.83
C SER A 380 -6.63 -11.08 24.59
N ALA A 381 -7.06 -11.55 23.42
CA ALA A 381 -6.39 -11.32 22.13
C ALA A 381 -7.42 -11.02 21.03
N PRO A 382 -6.99 -10.46 19.87
CA PRO A 382 -7.83 -10.33 18.69
C PRO A 382 -8.53 -11.64 18.33
N VAL A 383 -9.81 -11.58 17.97
CA VAL A 383 -10.61 -12.74 17.57
C VAL A 383 -10.72 -12.73 16.05
N LEU A 384 -9.98 -13.66 15.40
CA LEU A 384 -9.79 -13.72 13.96
C LEU A 384 -10.46 -14.92 13.33
#